data_bc724ec65ffd974afae925deca371564
#
_entry.id   bc724ec65ffd974afae925deca371564
#
_cell.length_a   1.000
_cell.length_b   1.000
_cell.length_c   1.000
_cell.angle_alpha   90.00
_cell.angle_beta   90.00
_cell.angle_gamma   90.00
#
_symmetry.space_group_name_H-M   'P 1'
#
loop_
_entity.id
_entity.type
_entity.pdbx_description
1 polymer ?
#
loop_
_entity_poly.entity_id
_entity_poly.type
_entity_poly.pdbx_seq_one_letter_code
_entity_poly.pdbx_strand_id
1 'polypeptide(L)'
;MPDKTNNNSRRSFITKFTKGVVGASLFPSIISAAQRKRNIQSLTRSVQHYSPNDQIQIALIGAGGMGSANADTAITVPGVKLVAACDLYDGRLEDAKKRWGNGISITRDYREIINRKDIDAIIIGTPDHWHKEISVAAMNAGKSVYCEKPMVHDISEGPAIVAAQNKNKVIFEVGSQGVSSLGNEKAKELLKDGAIGKLNYAEGFWSRMSPTGAWQYPIPADASPKTVDWERFVANTTRRPFDATRFFRWRNYRDYGTGVSGDLFVHLFSSLHFVTGSAGPDKIQATGGLRYWKDGREVPDIMLGMFDYPETKIHPAFNLSLRVNFVDGTGGTNYLRMVGSEGSMTVEWDKVTLFRNKDNVDATDPLNQTKNNAAGKQYVYDRKSMLAPDKLEYSADKGYKGAHFDHHYNMYNAMRNNGKVVEDALFGYRAAAPALLCNDSYFKNKIVQWDPVNLNVKTS
;
A
#
# COMPACT_ATOMS: atom_id res chain seq x y z
N MET A 1 -46.23 -39.18 33.60
CA MET A 1 -46.49 -39.25 32.13
C MET A 1 -45.71 -38.10 31.52
N PRO A 2 -44.70 -38.34 30.70
CA PRO A 2 -43.86 -37.28 30.13
C PRO A 2 -44.41 -36.83 28.78
N ASP A 3 -44.29 -35.57 28.59
CA ASP A 3 -44.66 -34.79 27.42
C ASP A 3 -43.75 -35.05 26.22
N LYS A 4 -44.32 -35.14 25.02
CA LYS A 4 -43.62 -35.42 23.78
C LYS A 4 -43.21 -34.09 23.12
N THR A 5 -41.95 -33.73 23.20
CA THR A 5 -41.36 -32.65 22.40
C THR A 5 -41.20 -33.05 20.94
N ASN A 6 -41.79 -32.28 20.06
CA ASN A 6 -41.86 -32.44 18.62
C ASN A 6 -40.55 -31.92 17.98
N ASN A 7 -39.70 -32.83 17.55
CA ASN A 7 -38.43 -32.52 16.89
C ASN A 7 -38.65 -32.47 15.35
N ASN A 8 -39.03 -31.32 14.83
CA ASN A 8 -39.08 -31.08 13.39
C ASN A 8 -37.68 -30.71 12.87
N SER A 9 -36.96 -31.72 12.34
CA SER A 9 -35.65 -31.59 11.79
C SER A 9 -35.67 -30.87 10.42
N ARG A 10 -34.66 -30.06 10.15
CA ARG A 10 -34.43 -29.35 8.87
C ARG A 10 -34.49 -30.27 7.61
N ARG A 11 -34.40 -31.57 7.77
CA ARG A 11 -34.53 -32.54 6.68
C ARG A 11 -35.98 -32.70 6.15
N SER A 12 -37.01 -32.46 6.94
CA SER A 12 -38.39 -32.57 6.51
C SER A 12 -38.87 -31.37 5.66
N PHE A 13 -38.18 -30.24 5.73
CA PHE A 13 -38.49 -29.05 4.92
C PHE A 13 -38.08 -29.21 3.48
N ILE A 14 -36.92 -29.88 3.24
CA ILE A 14 -36.38 -30.07 1.88
C ILE A 14 -37.17 -31.08 1.07
N THR A 15 -37.78 -32.09 1.70
CA THR A 15 -38.51 -33.17 1.00
C THR A 15 -39.92 -32.79 0.56
N LYS A 16 -40.51 -31.67 1.07
CA LYS A 16 -41.86 -31.23 0.68
C LYS A 16 -41.87 -30.23 -0.50
N PHE A 17 -40.69 -29.80 -1.00
CA PHE A 17 -40.60 -28.84 -2.13
C PHE A 17 -40.45 -29.49 -3.49
N THR A 18 -40.36 -30.81 -3.58
CA THR A 18 -40.07 -31.54 -4.84
C THR A 18 -41.29 -32.20 -5.53
N LYS A 19 -42.52 -31.86 -5.12
CA LYS A 19 -43.71 -32.35 -5.84
C LYS A 19 -44.68 -31.21 -6.11
N GLY A 20 -44.52 -30.60 -7.28
CA GLY A 20 -45.51 -29.73 -7.89
C GLY A 20 -44.94 -28.43 -8.41
N VAL A 21 -44.52 -28.39 -9.61
CA VAL A 21 -44.80 -27.46 -10.71
C VAL A 21 -43.93 -27.83 -11.89
N VAL A 22 -44.53 -28.47 -12.88
CA VAL A 22 -44.02 -28.50 -14.26
C VAL A 22 -44.37 -27.15 -14.87
N GLY A 23 -43.43 -26.23 -14.83
CA GLY A 23 -43.48 -24.94 -15.53
C GLY A 23 -42.10 -24.71 -16.13
N ALA A 24 -42.03 -24.57 -17.46
CA ALA A 24 -40.79 -24.34 -18.19
C ALA A 24 -40.06 -23.10 -17.63
N SER A 25 -39.11 -23.28 -16.73
CA SER A 25 -38.17 -22.29 -16.29
C SER A 25 -37.00 -22.25 -17.27
N LEU A 26 -36.86 -21.17 -17.98
CA LEU A 26 -35.64 -20.80 -18.70
C LEU A 26 -34.49 -20.71 -17.65
N PHE A 27 -33.68 -21.75 -17.56
CA PHE A 27 -32.43 -21.70 -16.82
C PHE A 27 -31.51 -20.69 -17.48
N PRO A 28 -30.91 -19.74 -16.72
CA PRO A 28 -29.82 -18.97 -17.27
C PRO A 28 -28.71 -19.96 -17.64
N SER A 29 -28.21 -19.83 -18.88
CA SER A 29 -27.16 -20.68 -19.42
C SER A 29 -26.00 -20.80 -18.44
N ILE A 30 -25.70 -22.00 -18.00
CA ILE A 30 -24.50 -22.32 -17.22
C ILE A 30 -23.31 -21.96 -18.12
N ILE A 31 -22.64 -20.87 -17.87
CA ILE A 31 -21.37 -20.52 -18.50
C ILE A 31 -20.41 -21.67 -18.18
N SER A 32 -20.03 -22.44 -19.19
CA SER A 32 -19.19 -23.60 -18.98
C SER A 32 -17.84 -23.25 -18.37
N ALA A 33 -17.27 -24.15 -17.56
CA ALA A 33 -15.94 -24.00 -16.98
C ALA A 33 -14.84 -23.72 -18.04
N ALA A 34 -15.06 -24.09 -19.29
CA ALA A 34 -14.20 -23.81 -20.43
C ALA A 34 -14.23 -22.34 -20.85
N GLN A 35 -15.35 -21.61 -20.68
CA GLN A 35 -15.43 -20.16 -20.94
C GLN A 35 -14.74 -19.38 -19.83
N ARG A 36 -14.73 -19.86 -18.57
CA ARG A 36 -14.00 -19.23 -17.47
C ARG A 36 -12.48 -19.25 -17.66
N LYS A 37 -11.92 -20.31 -18.28
CA LYS A 37 -10.47 -20.42 -18.55
C LYS A 37 -9.96 -19.46 -19.64
N ARG A 38 -10.83 -18.95 -20.53
CA ARG A 38 -10.43 -18.05 -21.63
C ARG A 38 -10.23 -16.58 -21.22
N ASN A 39 -10.64 -16.21 -20.01
CA ASN A 39 -10.62 -14.82 -19.55
C ASN A 39 -9.47 -14.53 -18.57
N ILE A 40 -8.51 -15.44 -18.39
CA ILE A 40 -7.32 -15.23 -17.54
C ILE A 40 -6.11 -15.09 -18.46
N GLN A 41 -5.41 -13.95 -18.33
CA GLN A 41 -4.15 -13.68 -19.02
C GLN A 41 -3.01 -13.67 -18.01
N SER A 42 -1.92 -14.36 -18.34
CA SER A 42 -0.73 -14.46 -17.49
C SER A 42 0.17 -13.25 -17.65
N LEU A 43 0.64 -12.71 -16.55
CA LEU A 43 1.64 -11.65 -16.48
C LEU A 43 2.99 -12.25 -16.09
N THR A 44 4.04 -11.91 -16.82
CA THR A 44 5.39 -12.43 -16.60
C THR A 44 6.41 -11.31 -16.46
N ARG A 45 7.50 -11.59 -15.73
CA ARG A 45 8.65 -10.68 -15.62
C ARG A 45 9.94 -11.42 -15.94
N SER A 46 10.78 -10.81 -16.75
CA SER A 46 12.16 -11.27 -16.99
C SER A 46 13.14 -10.57 -16.04
N VAL A 47 14.11 -11.31 -15.54
CA VAL A 47 15.20 -10.80 -14.68
C VAL A 47 16.51 -10.92 -15.44
N GLN A 48 17.27 -9.82 -15.50
CA GLN A 48 18.60 -9.82 -16.12
C GLN A 48 19.62 -10.51 -15.20
N HIS A 49 20.58 -11.18 -15.79
CA HIS A 49 21.75 -11.73 -15.10
C HIS A 49 22.89 -10.72 -15.12
N TYR A 50 23.52 -10.50 -13.97
CA TYR A 50 24.65 -9.61 -13.80
C TYR A 50 25.94 -10.41 -13.60
N SER A 51 27.08 -9.78 -13.96
CA SER A 51 28.40 -10.37 -13.73
C SER A 51 28.64 -10.57 -12.23
N PRO A 52 29.27 -11.68 -11.80
CA PRO A 52 29.67 -11.88 -10.41
C PRO A 52 30.56 -10.78 -9.83
N ASN A 53 31.25 -10.03 -10.70
CA ASN A 53 32.13 -8.89 -10.32
C ASN A 53 31.36 -7.58 -10.13
N ASP A 54 30.09 -7.51 -10.53
CA ASP A 54 29.24 -6.35 -10.38
C ASP A 54 28.45 -6.43 -9.05
N GLN A 55 29.19 -6.30 -7.94
CA GLN A 55 28.63 -6.39 -6.60
C GLN A 55 28.22 -5.03 -6.07
N ILE A 56 27.01 -4.95 -5.47
CA ILE A 56 26.52 -3.82 -4.70
C ILE A 56 26.57 -4.22 -3.22
N GLN A 57 27.34 -3.51 -2.42
CA GLN A 57 27.41 -3.71 -0.98
C GLN A 57 26.37 -2.84 -0.28
N ILE A 58 25.49 -3.47 0.47
CA ILE A 58 24.40 -2.79 1.18
C ILE A 58 24.55 -2.90 2.69
N ALA A 59 23.98 -1.93 3.39
CA ALA A 59 23.81 -2.00 4.84
C ALA A 59 22.36 -1.79 5.25
N LEU A 60 21.96 -2.37 6.37
CA LEU A 60 20.64 -2.20 6.98
C LEU A 60 20.74 -1.28 8.20
N ILE A 61 19.88 -0.27 8.28
CA ILE A 61 19.66 0.56 9.47
C ILE A 61 18.22 0.36 9.93
N GLY A 62 18.03 -0.24 11.11
CA GLY A 62 16.75 -0.69 11.62
C GLY A 62 16.49 -2.17 11.29
N ALA A 63 17.06 -3.08 12.08
CA ALA A 63 16.96 -4.53 11.91
C ALA A 63 15.69 -5.12 12.53
N GLY A 64 14.59 -4.36 12.57
CA GLY A 64 13.27 -4.84 12.94
C GLY A 64 12.65 -5.73 11.87
N GLY A 65 11.38 -6.16 12.07
CA GLY A 65 10.72 -7.13 11.19
C GLY A 65 10.75 -6.74 9.70
N MET A 66 10.33 -5.51 9.35
CA MET A 66 10.29 -5.05 7.95
C MET A 66 11.70 -4.79 7.40
N GLY A 67 12.59 -4.15 8.18
CA GLY A 67 13.97 -3.93 7.76
C GLY A 67 14.68 -5.25 7.44
N SER A 68 14.53 -6.26 8.30
CA SER A 68 15.09 -7.59 8.05
C SER A 68 14.49 -8.28 6.82
N ALA A 69 13.18 -8.16 6.59
CA ALA A 69 12.52 -8.70 5.41
C ALA A 69 13.02 -8.03 4.11
N ASN A 70 13.27 -6.71 4.15
CA ASN A 70 13.87 -5.99 3.03
C ASN A 70 15.30 -6.45 2.76
N ALA A 71 16.13 -6.60 3.79
CA ALA A 71 17.50 -7.10 3.64
C ALA A 71 17.52 -8.51 3.03
N ASP A 72 16.65 -9.42 3.51
CA ASP A 72 16.53 -10.77 2.94
C ASP A 72 16.12 -10.74 1.47
N THR A 73 15.16 -9.89 1.12
CA THR A 73 14.73 -9.75 -0.28
C THR A 73 15.86 -9.18 -1.12
N ALA A 74 16.52 -8.13 -0.65
CA ALA A 74 17.62 -7.45 -1.35
C ALA A 74 18.76 -8.40 -1.73
N ILE A 75 19.19 -9.26 -0.78
CA ILE A 75 20.30 -10.21 -1.05
C ILE A 75 19.91 -11.36 -2.00
N THR A 76 18.62 -11.52 -2.34
CA THR A 76 18.20 -12.45 -3.41
C THR A 76 18.37 -11.85 -4.80
N VAL A 77 18.58 -10.53 -4.90
CA VAL A 77 18.89 -9.88 -6.17
C VAL A 77 20.35 -10.20 -6.54
N PRO A 78 20.61 -10.68 -7.77
CA PRO A 78 21.96 -11.07 -8.16
C PRO A 78 22.99 -9.94 -7.96
N GLY A 79 24.12 -10.26 -7.33
CA GLY A 79 25.22 -9.32 -7.09
C GLY A 79 24.99 -8.34 -5.93
N VAL A 80 23.97 -8.51 -5.10
CA VAL A 80 23.74 -7.69 -3.90
C VAL A 80 24.20 -8.42 -2.64
N LYS A 81 24.99 -7.76 -1.80
CA LYS A 81 25.58 -8.32 -0.57
C LYS A 81 25.35 -7.42 0.63
N LEU A 82 24.76 -7.97 1.69
CA LEU A 82 24.67 -7.27 2.99
C LEU A 82 26.02 -7.38 3.73
N VAL A 83 26.58 -6.24 4.15
CA VAL A 83 27.88 -6.16 4.83
C VAL A 83 27.82 -5.56 6.23
N ALA A 84 26.69 -4.93 6.60
CA ALA A 84 26.53 -4.34 7.92
C ALA A 84 25.04 -4.23 8.31
N ALA A 85 24.79 -4.23 9.63
CA ALA A 85 23.47 -3.93 10.21
C ALA A 85 23.61 -3.01 11.42
N CYS A 86 22.62 -2.11 11.57
CA CYS A 86 22.51 -1.20 12.70
C CYS A 86 21.11 -1.30 13.33
N ASP A 87 21.04 -1.39 14.64
CA ASP A 87 19.80 -1.26 15.42
C ASP A 87 20.11 -0.74 16.82
N LEU A 88 19.13 -0.15 17.47
CA LEU A 88 19.29 0.37 18.83
C LEU A 88 19.03 -0.69 19.94
N TYR A 89 18.62 -1.89 19.56
CA TYR A 89 18.39 -3.02 20.46
C TYR A 89 19.37 -4.16 20.20
N ASP A 90 20.11 -4.58 21.23
CA ASP A 90 21.14 -5.62 21.12
C ASP A 90 20.61 -6.94 20.58
N GLY A 91 19.43 -7.37 21.05
CA GLY A 91 18.84 -8.63 20.58
C GLY A 91 18.63 -8.67 19.05
N ARG A 92 18.28 -7.54 18.42
CA ARG A 92 18.18 -7.47 16.95
C ARG A 92 19.54 -7.50 16.26
N LEU A 93 20.59 -6.95 16.89
CA LEU A 93 21.96 -7.03 16.37
C LEU A 93 22.50 -8.46 16.43
N GLU A 94 22.22 -9.18 17.52
CA GLU A 94 22.56 -10.60 17.65
C GLU A 94 21.78 -11.46 16.64
N ASP A 95 20.51 -11.20 16.46
CA ASP A 95 19.68 -11.90 15.47
C ASP A 95 20.16 -11.61 14.03
N ALA A 96 20.64 -10.40 13.75
CA ALA A 96 21.25 -10.06 12.47
C ALA A 96 22.49 -10.92 12.19
N LYS A 97 23.38 -11.14 13.17
CA LYS A 97 24.53 -12.05 13.04
C LYS A 97 24.10 -13.50 12.83
N LYS A 98 23.10 -13.96 13.58
CA LYS A 98 22.56 -15.32 13.40
C LYS A 98 21.97 -15.52 12.01
N ARG A 99 21.27 -14.51 11.48
CA ARG A 99 20.55 -14.56 10.21
C ARG A 99 21.47 -14.47 8.99
N TRP A 100 22.43 -13.54 9.01
CA TRP A 100 23.29 -13.24 7.87
C TRP A 100 24.74 -13.63 8.05
N GLY A 101 25.08 -14.24 9.18
CA GLY A 101 26.43 -14.77 9.49
C GLY A 101 27.34 -13.73 10.15
N ASN A 102 28.44 -14.23 10.70
CA ASN A 102 29.43 -13.42 11.43
C ASN A 102 30.27 -12.51 10.55
N GLY A 103 30.13 -12.61 9.23
CA GLY A 103 30.86 -11.75 8.27
C GLY A 103 30.30 -10.34 8.16
N ILE A 104 29.10 -10.05 8.69
CA ILE A 104 28.56 -8.69 8.75
C ILE A 104 29.05 -7.97 10.00
N SER A 105 29.31 -6.65 9.88
CA SER A 105 29.53 -5.80 11.05
C SER A 105 28.19 -5.37 11.63
N ILE A 106 28.15 -5.19 12.96
CA ILE A 106 26.96 -4.68 13.66
C ILE A 106 27.32 -3.46 14.51
N THR A 107 26.41 -2.50 14.63
CA THR A 107 26.59 -1.30 15.46
C THR A 107 25.26 -0.75 15.95
N ARG A 108 25.27 0.05 17.01
CA ARG A 108 24.13 0.87 17.45
C ARG A 108 24.12 2.28 16.83
N ASP A 109 25.20 2.69 16.16
CA ASP A 109 25.33 4.03 15.59
C ASP A 109 25.27 3.97 14.05
N TYR A 110 24.19 4.46 13.46
CA TYR A 110 24.00 4.52 12.01
C TYR A 110 25.07 5.35 11.31
N ARG A 111 25.74 6.30 12.02
CA ARG A 111 26.80 7.16 11.45
C ARG A 111 28.04 6.34 11.10
N GLU A 112 28.33 5.29 11.86
CA GLU A 112 29.40 4.35 11.52
C GLU A 112 29.14 3.65 10.18
N ILE A 113 27.88 3.28 9.93
CA ILE A 113 27.47 2.71 8.64
C ILE A 113 27.65 3.74 7.49
N ILE A 114 27.14 4.96 7.68
CA ILE A 114 27.18 6.00 6.66
C ILE A 114 28.63 6.36 6.28
N ASN A 115 29.55 6.37 7.24
CA ASN A 115 30.95 6.75 7.03
C ASN A 115 31.79 5.65 6.32
N ARG A 116 31.27 4.44 6.18
CA ARG A 116 31.98 3.36 5.48
C ARG A 116 32.03 3.60 3.97
N LYS A 117 33.22 3.51 3.39
CA LYS A 117 33.46 3.73 1.94
C LYS A 117 33.05 2.53 1.10
N ASP A 118 33.02 1.35 1.68
CA ASP A 118 32.70 0.10 1.00
C ASP A 118 31.20 -0.19 0.90
N ILE A 119 30.34 0.70 1.39
CA ILE A 119 28.89 0.58 1.29
C ILE A 119 28.38 1.46 0.15
N ASP A 120 27.62 0.89 -0.78
CA ASP A 120 27.05 1.57 -1.95
C ASP A 120 25.63 2.08 -1.66
N ALA A 121 24.84 1.29 -0.92
CA ALA A 121 23.47 1.64 -0.62
C ALA A 121 23.05 1.27 0.81
N ILE A 122 22.06 1.96 1.33
CA ILE A 122 21.52 1.77 2.68
C ILE A 122 20.04 1.49 2.61
N ILE A 123 19.60 0.43 3.30
CA ILE A 123 18.19 0.15 3.58
C ILE A 123 17.86 0.77 4.94
N ILE A 124 16.87 1.66 4.98
CA ILE A 124 16.37 2.32 6.19
C ILE A 124 15.02 1.69 6.54
N GLY A 125 15.00 0.89 7.60
CA GLY A 125 13.81 0.22 8.16
C GLY A 125 13.56 0.63 9.61
N THR A 126 13.96 1.84 9.98
CA THR A 126 13.74 2.45 11.31
C THR A 126 12.26 2.83 11.52
N PRO A 127 11.85 3.24 12.72
CA PRO A 127 10.63 4.01 12.91
C PRO A 127 10.59 5.30 12.08
N ASP A 128 9.39 5.77 11.74
CA ASP A 128 9.16 6.85 10.77
C ASP A 128 9.91 8.15 11.11
N HIS A 129 9.98 8.51 12.38
CA HIS A 129 10.63 9.74 12.85
C HIS A 129 12.15 9.82 12.60
N TRP A 130 12.79 8.70 12.20
CA TRP A 130 14.20 8.67 11.82
C TRP A 130 14.44 8.69 10.32
N HIS A 131 13.42 8.49 9.49
CA HIS A 131 13.57 8.34 8.05
C HIS A 131 14.26 9.54 7.39
N LYS A 132 13.82 10.76 7.69
CA LYS A 132 14.37 11.98 7.10
C LYS A 132 15.84 12.19 7.46
N GLU A 133 16.19 12.10 8.74
CA GLU A 133 17.54 12.40 9.19
C GLU A 133 18.55 11.41 8.58
N ILE A 134 18.26 10.12 8.65
CA ILE A 134 19.16 9.08 8.13
C ILE A 134 19.24 9.16 6.61
N SER A 135 18.12 9.37 5.91
CA SER A 135 18.08 9.48 4.44
C SER A 135 18.94 10.64 3.93
N VAL A 136 18.78 11.83 4.53
CA VAL A 136 19.55 13.02 4.14
C VAL A 136 21.04 12.83 4.42
N ALA A 137 21.39 12.26 5.59
CA ALA A 137 22.78 11.99 5.95
C ALA A 137 23.41 10.97 4.99
N ALA A 138 22.71 9.88 4.65
CA ALA A 138 23.19 8.86 3.72
C ALA A 138 23.41 9.42 2.31
N MET A 139 22.45 10.17 1.78
CA MET A 139 22.58 10.81 0.45
C MET A 139 23.71 11.83 0.41
N ASN A 140 23.91 12.62 1.46
CA ASN A 140 25.04 13.56 1.55
C ASN A 140 26.40 12.88 1.64
N ALA A 141 26.44 11.61 2.10
CA ALA A 141 27.62 10.77 2.06
C ALA A 141 27.77 9.99 0.74
N GLY A 142 26.96 10.30 -0.28
CA GLY A 142 27.00 9.68 -1.60
C GLY A 142 26.41 8.27 -1.66
N LYS A 143 25.63 7.85 -0.67
CA LYS A 143 25.00 6.53 -0.66
C LYS A 143 23.63 6.57 -1.33
N SER A 144 23.32 5.55 -2.13
CA SER A 144 21.95 5.28 -2.54
C SER A 144 21.11 4.82 -1.37
N VAL A 145 19.81 5.10 -1.37
CA VAL A 145 18.93 4.86 -0.22
C VAL A 145 17.66 4.14 -0.67
N TYR A 146 17.35 3.06 0.02
CA TYR A 146 16.01 2.47 0.11
C TYR A 146 15.41 2.88 1.46
N CYS A 147 14.39 3.71 1.47
CA CYS A 147 13.76 4.17 2.70
C CYS A 147 12.36 3.58 2.83
N GLU A 148 12.08 2.88 3.93
CA GLU A 148 10.72 2.39 4.20
C GLU A 148 9.70 3.54 4.19
N LYS A 149 8.49 3.17 3.83
CA LYS A 149 7.34 4.08 3.82
C LYS A 149 6.74 4.22 5.23
N PRO A 150 6.08 5.34 5.52
CA PRO A 150 6.13 6.59 4.76
C PRO A 150 7.52 7.22 4.85
N MET A 151 7.99 7.81 3.77
CA MET A 151 9.36 8.35 3.72
C MET A 151 9.63 9.51 4.72
N VAL A 152 8.58 10.05 5.30
CA VAL A 152 8.61 11.16 6.28
C VAL A 152 7.62 10.91 7.41
N HIS A 153 7.95 11.42 8.59
CA HIS A 153 7.07 11.43 9.76
C HIS A 153 6.16 12.67 9.78
N ASP A 154 6.67 13.80 9.32
CA ASP A 154 5.94 15.07 9.15
C ASP A 154 6.11 15.61 7.72
N ILE A 155 5.07 16.27 7.19
CA ILE A 155 5.11 16.82 5.83
C ILE A 155 6.23 17.84 5.62
N SER A 156 6.63 18.58 6.65
CA SER A 156 7.74 19.56 6.58
C SER A 156 9.10 18.91 6.26
N GLU A 157 9.23 17.62 6.42
CA GLU A 157 10.49 16.87 6.20
C GLU A 157 10.76 16.55 4.73
N GLY A 158 9.68 16.42 3.92
CA GLY A 158 9.76 16.01 2.52
C GLY A 158 10.68 16.87 1.64
N PRO A 159 10.57 18.20 1.69
CA PRO A 159 11.43 19.07 0.89
C PRO A 159 12.93 18.84 1.12
N ALA A 160 13.35 18.50 2.34
CA ALA A 160 14.76 18.24 2.66
C ALA A 160 15.27 16.94 1.98
N ILE A 161 14.46 15.89 1.94
CA ILE A 161 14.81 14.62 1.28
C ILE A 161 14.88 14.82 -0.24
N VAL A 162 13.88 15.48 -0.83
CA VAL A 162 13.85 15.80 -2.26
C VAL A 162 15.06 16.67 -2.66
N ALA A 163 15.40 17.68 -1.87
CA ALA A 163 16.57 18.52 -2.11
C ALA A 163 17.89 17.73 -2.01
N ALA A 164 18.00 16.84 -1.03
CA ALA A 164 19.19 16.01 -0.85
C ALA A 164 19.39 15.03 -2.03
N GLN A 165 18.34 14.38 -2.52
CA GLN A 165 18.42 13.54 -3.71
C GLN A 165 18.84 14.34 -4.94
N ASN A 166 18.20 15.48 -5.19
CA ASN A 166 18.50 16.33 -6.34
C ASN A 166 19.95 16.85 -6.34
N LYS A 167 20.46 17.23 -5.15
CA LYS A 167 21.82 17.71 -4.96
C LYS A 167 22.86 16.63 -5.23
N ASN A 168 22.66 15.46 -4.64
CA ASN A 168 23.69 14.40 -4.64
C ASN A 168 23.53 13.44 -5.83
N LYS A 169 22.40 13.46 -6.56
CA LYS A 169 22.11 12.63 -7.75
C LYS A 169 22.28 11.13 -7.50
N VAL A 170 22.05 10.70 -6.28
CA VAL A 170 22.03 9.28 -5.90
C VAL A 170 20.65 8.67 -6.10
N ILE A 171 20.57 7.36 -6.20
CA ILE A 171 19.28 6.66 -6.24
C ILE A 171 18.65 6.74 -4.86
N PHE A 172 17.40 7.15 -4.82
CA PHE A 172 16.54 7.11 -3.63
C PHE A 172 15.22 6.45 -4.01
N GLU A 173 14.87 5.36 -3.35
CA GLU A 173 13.62 4.64 -3.57
C GLU A 173 12.86 4.46 -2.27
N VAL A 174 11.55 4.77 -2.31
CA VAL A 174 10.66 4.62 -1.17
C VAL A 174 10.07 3.22 -1.14
N GLY A 175 10.07 2.57 0.00
CA GLY A 175 9.63 1.19 0.22
C GLY A 175 8.13 0.94 0.09
N SER A 176 7.46 1.53 -0.89
CA SER A 176 6.06 1.23 -1.24
C SER A 176 6.01 0.14 -2.31
N GLN A 177 6.45 -1.06 -1.97
CA GLN A 177 6.75 -2.16 -2.89
C GLN A 177 5.66 -2.46 -3.93
N GLY A 178 4.38 -2.19 -3.59
CA GLY A 178 3.24 -2.42 -4.48
C GLY A 178 3.36 -1.74 -5.84
N VAL A 179 4.01 -0.56 -5.94
CA VAL A 179 4.15 0.17 -7.21
C VAL A 179 4.96 -0.59 -8.27
N SER A 180 5.85 -1.48 -7.86
CA SER A 180 6.64 -2.33 -8.75
C SER A 180 5.95 -3.64 -9.12
N SER A 181 4.71 -3.82 -8.71
CA SER A 181 3.96 -5.06 -8.96
C SER A 181 3.45 -5.17 -10.39
N LEU A 182 3.36 -6.41 -10.89
CA LEU A 182 2.76 -6.69 -12.21
C LEU A 182 1.30 -6.22 -12.29
N GLY A 183 0.55 -6.28 -11.19
CA GLY A 183 -0.83 -5.78 -11.14
C GLY A 183 -0.91 -4.27 -11.37
N ASN A 184 -0.06 -3.47 -10.68
CA ASN A 184 -0.03 -2.03 -10.88
C ASN A 184 0.45 -1.63 -12.28
N GLU A 185 1.47 -2.32 -12.82
CA GLU A 185 1.93 -2.09 -14.20
C GLU A 185 0.81 -2.35 -15.21
N LYS A 186 0.11 -3.48 -15.05
CA LYS A 186 -1.03 -3.82 -15.94
C LYS A 186 -2.20 -2.85 -15.79
N ALA A 187 -2.51 -2.41 -14.57
CA ALA A 187 -3.56 -1.41 -14.34
C ALA A 187 -3.24 -0.08 -15.02
N LYS A 188 -1.96 0.36 -14.97
CA LYS A 188 -1.49 1.56 -15.66
C LYS A 188 -1.64 1.44 -17.18
N GLU A 189 -1.27 0.30 -17.76
CA GLU A 189 -1.46 0.01 -19.19
C GLU A 189 -2.94 0.09 -19.56
N LEU A 190 -3.80 -0.65 -18.82
CA LEU A 190 -5.25 -0.68 -19.07
C LEU A 190 -5.90 0.70 -18.96
N LEU A 191 -5.50 1.52 -17.96
CA LEU A 191 -6.04 2.87 -17.84
C LEU A 191 -5.61 3.76 -19.00
N LYS A 192 -4.34 3.68 -19.41
CA LYS A 192 -3.79 4.41 -20.56
C LYS A 192 -4.50 4.04 -21.87
N ASP A 193 -4.85 2.77 -22.02
CA ASP A 193 -5.55 2.24 -23.21
C ASP A 193 -7.08 2.51 -23.18
N GLY A 194 -7.58 3.23 -22.16
CA GLY A 194 -8.98 3.58 -22.03
C GLY A 194 -9.89 2.41 -21.66
N ALA A 195 -9.36 1.35 -21.05
CA ALA A 195 -10.09 0.12 -20.77
C ALA A 195 -11.33 0.29 -19.88
N ILE A 196 -11.40 1.36 -19.08
CA ILE A 196 -12.54 1.73 -18.24
C ILE A 196 -13.20 3.06 -18.67
N GLY A 197 -12.79 3.65 -19.81
CA GLY A 197 -13.22 4.98 -20.23
C GLY A 197 -12.63 6.09 -19.35
N LYS A 198 -13.38 7.18 -19.12
CA LYS A 198 -12.96 8.30 -18.29
C LYS A 198 -13.07 7.96 -16.81
N LEU A 199 -11.93 7.96 -16.09
CA LEU A 199 -11.92 7.79 -14.63
C LEU A 199 -12.77 8.87 -13.94
N ASN A 200 -13.64 8.48 -13.02
CA ASN A 200 -14.50 9.40 -12.25
C ASN A 200 -14.44 9.15 -10.74
N TYR A 201 -14.09 7.93 -10.32
CA TYR A 201 -14.04 7.53 -8.92
C TYR A 201 -12.99 6.45 -8.69
N ALA A 202 -12.33 6.50 -7.53
CA ALA A 202 -11.50 5.43 -7.03
C ALA A 202 -11.81 5.16 -5.56
N GLU A 203 -11.60 3.93 -5.12
CA GLU A 203 -11.71 3.53 -3.73
C GLU A 203 -10.61 2.56 -3.35
N GLY A 204 -10.15 2.63 -2.10
CA GLY A 204 -9.19 1.69 -1.57
C GLY A 204 -9.53 1.26 -0.15
N PHE A 205 -9.20 0.03 0.16
CA PHE A 205 -9.40 -0.56 1.46
C PHE A 205 -8.16 -1.28 1.93
N TRP A 206 -7.86 -1.13 3.23
CA TRP A 206 -6.84 -1.91 3.89
C TRP A 206 -7.34 -2.35 5.25
N SER A 207 -7.53 -3.64 5.44
CA SER A 207 -7.92 -4.20 6.72
C SER A 207 -6.82 -5.08 7.30
N ARG A 208 -6.77 -5.12 8.62
CA ARG A 208 -5.95 -6.07 9.38
C ARG A 208 -6.77 -6.59 10.57
N MET A 209 -6.60 -7.84 10.88
CA MET A 209 -7.18 -8.45 12.07
C MET A 209 -6.15 -9.35 12.72
N SER A 210 -5.91 -9.18 14.01
CA SER A 210 -5.12 -10.11 14.81
C SER A 210 -5.75 -10.25 16.19
N PRO A 211 -5.59 -11.40 16.86
CA PRO A 211 -6.18 -11.62 18.19
C PRO A 211 -5.73 -10.64 19.27
N THR A 212 -4.51 -10.10 19.12
CA THR A 212 -3.88 -9.19 20.08
C THR A 212 -3.92 -7.72 19.65
N GLY A 213 -4.48 -7.42 18.48
CA GLY A 213 -4.46 -6.09 17.87
C GLY A 213 -3.27 -5.86 16.94
N ALA A 214 -3.51 -5.07 15.89
CA ALA A 214 -2.44 -4.68 14.98
C ALA A 214 -1.38 -3.87 15.73
N TRP A 215 -0.10 -4.13 15.40
CA TRP A 215 1.10 -3.50 15.99
C TRP A 215 1.38 -3.85 17.45
N GLN A 216 0.69 -4.83 18.03
CA GLN A 216 0.96 -5.35 19.38
C GLN A 216 2.10 -6.41 19.35
N TYR A 217 3.28 -5.97 18.88
CA TYR A 217 4.45 -6.83 18.82
C TYR A 217 4.90 -7.27 20.22
N PRO A 218 5.47 -8.48 20.35
CA PRO A 218 6.07 -8.94 21.60
C PRO A 218 7.17 -7.99 22.08
N ILE A 219 7.24 -7.77 23.39
CA ILE A 219 8.34 -7.04 24.02
C ILE A 219 9.29 -8.09 24.61
N PRO A 220 10.57 -8.11 24.19
CA PRO A 220 11.55 -9.05 24.72
C PRO A 220 11.72 -8.92 26.25
N ALA A 221 11.93 -10.03 26.93
CA ALA A 221 12.06 -10.05 28.40
C ALA A 221 13.30 -9.31 28.93
N ASP A 222 14.34 -9.19 28.09
CA ASP A 222 15.58 -8.48 28.40
C ASP A 222 15.52 -6.97 28.05
N ALA A 223 14.38 -6.48 27.54
CA ALA A 223 14.22 -5.08 27.19
C ALA A 223 14.46 -4.15 28.39
N SER A 224 15.52 -3.37 28.34
CA SER A 224 15.98 -2.52 29.44
C SER A 224 16.82 -1.34 28.90
N PRO A 225 17.09 -0.31 29.70
CA PRO A 225 18.03 0.75 29.31
C PRO A 225 19.46 0.28 28.98
N LYS A 226 19.83 -0.96 29.38
CA LYS A 226 21.13 -1.54 29.05
C LYS A 226 21.17 -2.16 27.66
N THR A 227 20.06 -2.77 27.26
CA THR A 227 19.95 -3.50 25.98
C THR A 227 19.36 -2.65 24.86
N VAL A 228 18.72 -1.52 25.19
CA VAL A 228 18.11 -0.58 24.25
C VAL A 228 18.75 0.80 24.40
N ASP A 229 19.28 1.37 23.32
CA ASP A 229 19.78 2.73 23.29
C ASP A 229 18.60 3.73 23.15
N TRP A 230 17.92 3.92 24.27
CA TRP A 230 16.74 4.77 24.34
C TRP A 230 17.04 6.25 24.08
N GLU A 231 18.18 6.73 24.53
CA GLU A 231 18.58 8.13 24.34
C GLU A 231 18.72 8.49 22.87
N ARG A 232 19.31 7.58 22.08
CA ARG A 232 19.33 7.75 20.62
C ARG A 232 17.95 7.61 20.00
N PHE A 233 17.14 6.68 20.48
CA PHE A 233 15.78 6.48 19.95
C PHE A 233 14.95 7.76 20.02
N VAL A 234 15.01 8.51 21.13
CA VAL A 234 14.22 9.74 21.34
C VAL A 234 14.98 11.04 21.02
N ALA A 235 16.17 10.94 20.40
CA ALA A 235 17.04 12.11 20.24
C ALA A 235 16.43 13.24 19.41
N ASN A 236 15.56 12.93 18.48
CA ASN A 236 14.87 13.89 17.60
C ASN A 236 13.36 14.05 17.91
N THR A 237 12.93 13.59 19.08
CA THR A 237 11.53 13.69 19.55
C THR A 237 11.47 14.22 20.99
N THR A 238 10.28 14.20 21.58
CA THR A 238 10.09 14.54 22.99
C THR A 238 10.85 13.58 23.89
N ARG A 239 11.76 14.12 24.71
CA ARG A 239 12.53 13.35 25.72
C ARG A 239 11.59 12.75 26.76
N ARG A 240 11.74 11.46 27.01
CA ARG A 240 10.95 10.68 27.97
C ARG A 240 11.84 9.65 28.67
N PRO A 241 11.50 9.23 29.91
CA PRO A 241 12.10 8.03 30.50
C PRO A 241 11.93 6.79 29.60
N PHE A 242 12.82 5.83 29.77
CA PHE A 242 12.77 4.59 29.02
C PHE A 242 11.38 3.91 29.13
N ASP A 243 10.85 3.52 27.98
CA ASP A 243 9.58 2.81 27.86
C ASP A 243 9.71 1.75 26.75
N ALA A 244 9.80 0.49 27.17
CA ALA A 244 9.92 -0.64 26.26
C ALA A 244 8.69 -0.76 25.32
N THR A 245 7.49 -0.42 25.82
CA THR A 245 6.27 -0.46 25.00
C THR A 245 6.36 0.57 23.86
N ARG A 246 6.80 1.77 24.15
CA ARG A 246 6.99 2.81 23.12
C ARG A 246 8.09 2.44 22.12
N PHE A 247 9.14 1.77 22.55
CA PHE A 247 10.21 1.32 21.64
C PHE A 247 9.74 0.19 20.70
N PHE A 248 9.18 -0.89 21.24
CA PHE A 248 8.82 -2.06 20.44
C PHE A 248 7.49 -1.95 19.72
N ARG A 249 6.58 -1.08 20.20
CA ARG A 249 5.25 -0.81 19.62
C ARG A 249 5.11 0.63 19.15
N TRP A 250 6.17 1.20 18.64
CA TRP A 250 6.29 2.62 18.29
C TRP A 250 5.19 3.15 17.34
N ARG A 251 4.65 2.29 16.46
CA ARG A 251 3.55 2.66 15.56
C ARG A 251 2.26 3.09 16.26
N ASN A 252 2.10 2.71 17.53
CA ASN A 252 0.96 3.11 18.34
C ASN A 252 1.05 4.55 18.86
N TYR A 253 2.22 5.20 18.73
CA TYR A 253 2.52 6.49 19.34
C TYR A 253 2.89 7.52 18.29
N ARG A 254 2.24 8.70 18.37
CA ARG A 254 2.39 9.80 17.41
C ARG A 254 3.78 10.44 17.40
N ASP A 255 4.54 10.30 18.47
CA ASP A 255 5.92 10.79 18.51
C ASP A 255 6.85 10.01 17.55
N TYR A 256 6.50 8.79 17.14
CA TYR A 256 7.40 7.89 16.41
C TYR A 256 6.83 7.36 15.10
N GLY A 257 5.51 7.32 14.98
CA GLY A 257 4.81 6.77 13.83
C GLY A 257 3.66 7.63 13.34
N THR A 258 3.26 7.40 12.12
CA THR A 258 2.29 8.19 11.37
C THR A 258 0.85 7.65 11.44
N GLY A 259 0.62 6.64 12.30
CA GLY A 259 -0.70 6.03 12.46
C GLY A 259 -1.19 5.26 11.24
N VAL A 260 -2.47 4.89 11.27
CA VAL A 260 -3.05 4.00 10.23
C VAL A 260 -3.09 4.64 8.85
N SER A 261 -3.25 5.96 8.74
CA SER A 261 -3.27 6.63 7.44
C SER A 261 -1.86 6.70 6.84
N GLY A 262 -0.86 7.16 7.60
CA GLY A 262 0.53 7.23 7.13
C GLY A 262 1.11 5.86 6.81
N ASP A 263 0.83 4.83 7.65
CA ASP A 263 1.38 3.49 7.45
C ASP A 263 0.70 2.71 6.30
N LEU A 264 -0.61 2.93 6.05
CA LEU A 264 -1.38 2.10 5.12
C LEU A 264 -1.95 2.85 3.92
N PHE A 265 -2.49 4.06 4.08
CA PHE A 265 -2.98 4.82 2.93
C PHE A 265 -1.86 5.18 1.96
N VAL A 266 -0.63 5.36 2.45
CA VAL A 266 0.52 5.63 1.58
C VAL A 266 0.70 4.59 0.48
N HIS A 267 0.49 3.30 0.76
CA HIS A 267 0.54 2.25 -0.26
C HIS A 267 -0.55 2.42 -1.34
N LEU A 268 -1.77 2.82 -0.92
CA LEU A 268 -2.88 3.04 -1.84
C LEU A 268 -2.66 4.31 -2.67
N PHE A 269 -2.09 5.37 -2.08
CA PHE A 269 -1.69 6.57 -2.82
C PHE A 269 -0.58 6.29 -3.81
N SER A 270 0.47 5.58 -3.41
CA SER A 270 1.56 5.21 -4.31
C SER A 270 1.03 4.41 -5.51
N SER A 271 0.18 3.40 -5.27
CA SER A 271 -0.45 2.62 -6.34
C SER A 271 -1.33 3.48 -7.25
N LEU A 272 -2.21 4.32 -6.68
CA LEU A 272 -3.09 5.19 -7.45
C LEU A 272 -2.31 6.21 -8.28
N HIS A 273 -1.33 6.89 -7.68
CA HIS A 273 -0.51 7.89 -8.38
C HIS A 273 0.34 7.24 -9.48
N PHE A 274 0.86 6.04 -9.26
CA PHE A 274 1.58 5.29 -10.29
C PHE A 274 0.69 4.95 -11.48
N VAL A 275 -0.53 4.47 -11.22
CA VAL A 275 -1.47 4.05 -12.27
C VAL A 275 -2.01 5.26 -13.05
N THR A 276 -2.38 6.35 -12.36
CA THR A 276 -3.01 7.53 -12.96
C THR A 276 -2.02 8.57 -13.48
N GLY A 277 -0.78 8.57 -12.99
CA GLY A 277 0.17 9.66 -13.19
C GLY A 277 -0.14 10.93 -12.38
N SER A 278 -1.07 10.86 -11.42
CA SER A 278 -1.47 12.02 -10.61
C SER A 278 -0.36 12.50 -9.68
N ALA A 279 -0.31 13.81 -9.45
CA ALA A 279 0.56 14.41 -8.44
C ALA A 279 -0.05 14.39 -7.02
N GLY A 280 -1.36 14.19 -6.89
CA GLY A 280 -2.07 14.13 -5.62
C GLY A 280 -3.39 14.89 -5.61
N PRO A 281 -4.20 14.74 -4.54
CA PRO A 281 -5.45 15.47 -4.34
C PRO A 281 -5.18 16.93 -3.95
N ASP A 282 -6.14 17.81 -4.15
CA ASP A 282 -6.07 19.19 -3.67
C ASP A 282 -6.92 19.45 -2.41
N LYS A 283 -7.81 18.50 -2.04
CA LYS A 283 -8.67 18.60 -0.86
C LYS A 283 -8.75 17.25 -0.14
N ILE A 284 -8.64 17.29 1.18
CA ILE A 284 -8.53 16.12 2.05
C ILE A 284 -9.46 16.28 3.24
N GLN A 285 -10.29 15.28 3.49
CA GLN A 285 -11.16 15.20 4.65
C GLN A 285 -11.10 13.79 5.26
N ALA A 286 -11.03 13.71 6.59
CA ALA A 286 -10.96 12.44 7.29
C ALA A 286 -11.86 12.36 8.51
N THR A 287 -12.29 11.15 8.83
CA THR A 287 -12.97 10.77 10.07
C THR A 287 -12.50 9.39 10.52
N GLY A 288 -12.73 9.05 11.79
CA GLY A 288 -12.27 7.76 12.33
C GLY A 288 -12.36 7.70 13.84
N GLY A 289 -11.48 6.93 14.46
CA GLY A 289 -11.34 6.90 15.92
C GLY A 289 -10.80 5.59 16.47
N LEU A 290 -10.55 5.59 17.77
CA LEU A 290 -10.33 4.39 18.58
C LEU A 290 -11.68 3.77 18.91
N ARG A 291 -12.11 2.80 18.11
CA ARG A 291 -13.43 2.21 18.24
C ARG A 291 -13.41 0.92 19.05
N TYR A 292 -12.35 0.15 18.95
CA TYR A 292 -12.24 -1.17 19.55
C TYR A 292 -11.01 -1.33 20.47
N TRP A 293 -9.78 -1.08 19.98
CA TRP A 293 -8.52 -1.37 20.69
C TRP A 293 -8.22 -0.34 21.79
N LYS A 294 -8.59 -0.64 23.06
CA LYS A 294 -8.34 0.20 24.24
C LYS A 294 -7.02 -0.20 24.93
N ASP A 295 -5.93 -0.24 24.20
CA ASP A 295 -4.61 -0.77 24.62
C ASP A 295 -3.56 0.31 24.89
N GLY A 296 -3.99 1.57 25.04
CA GLY A 296 -3.10 2.71 25.32
C GLY A 296 -2.47 3.35 24.08
N ARG A 297 -2.88 2.92 22.87
CA ARG A 297 -2.44 3.59 21.64
C ARG A 297 -3.00 4.99 21.50
N GLU A 298 -2.22 5.87 20.85
CA GLU A 298 -2.59 7.27 20.56
C GLU A 298 -3.23 7.44 19.18
N VAL A 299 -3.12 6.41 18.31
CA VAL A 299 -3.58 6.44 16.93
C VAL A 299 -4.89 5.69 16.75
N PRO A 300 -5.77 6.12 15.83
CA PRO A 300 -7.04 5.44 15.58
C PRO A 300 -6.82 4.01 15.06
N ASP A 301 -7.81 3.14 15.31
CA ASP A 301 -7.89 1.79 14.74
C ASP A 301 -8.79 1.72 13.50
N ILE A 302 -9.59 2.78 13.26
CA ILE A 302 -10.38 2.99 12.04
C ILE A 302 -10.14 4.41 11.53
N MET A 303 -9.86 4.53 10.22
CA MET A 303 -9.75 5.79 9.51
C MET A 303 -10.44 5.71 8.16
N LEU A 304 -11.25 6.73 7.84
CA LEU A 304 -11.85 6.95 6.54
C LEU A 304 -11.37 8.30 6.01
N GLY A 305 -10.90 8.32 4.77
CA GLY A 305 -10.46 9.53 4.09
C GLY A 305 -11.21 9.74 2.78
N MET A 306 -11.52 10.99 2.46
CA MET A 306 -12.10 11.44 1.19
C MET A 306 -11.17 12.48 0.59
N PHE A 307 -10.90 12.34 -0.71
CA PHE A 307 -9.90 13.12 -1.43
C PHE A 307 -10.45 13.55 -2.77
N ASP A 308 -10.35 14.85 -3.07
CA ASP A 308 -10.74 15.40 -4.36
C ASP A 308 -9.49 15.58 -5.22
N TYR A 309 -9.51 15.04 -6.43
CA TYR A 309 -8.45 15.16 -7.43
C TYR A 309 -8.95 16.11 -8.53
N PRO A 310 -8.29 17.25 -8.75
CA PRO A 310 -8.70 18.18 -9.80
C PRO A 310 -8.40 17.62 -11.19
N GLU A 311 -9.07 18.15 -12.21
CA GLU A 311 -8.73 17.87 -13.60
C GLU A 311 -7.32 18.39 -13.93
N THR A 312 -6.58 17.59 -14.67
CA THR A 312 -5.22 17.89 -15.14
C THR A 312 -5.09 17.55 -16.63
N LYS A 313 -3.91 17.81 -17.21
CA LYS A 313 -3.60 17.36 -18.57
C LYS A 313 -3.46 15.84 -18.70
N ILE A 314 -3.32 15.12 -17.57
CA ILE A 314 -3.01 13.70 -17.52
C ILE A 314 -4.27 12.87 -17.24
N HIS A 315 -5.16 13.37 -16.39
CA HIS A 315 -6.37 12.65 -15.97
C HIS A 315 -7.54 13.62 -15.75
N PRO A 316 -8.80 13.16 -15.92
CA PRO A 316 -9.99 13.94 -15.55
C PRO A 316 -10.05 14.18 -14.04
N ALA A 317 -10.94 15.06 -13.59
CA ALA A 317 -11.26 15.16 -12.16
C ALA A 317 -11.92 13.86 -11.67
N PHE A 318 -11.54 13.41 -10.47
CA PHE A 318 -12.14 12.23 -9.82
C PHE A 318 -12.08 12.34 -8.29
N ASN A 319 -12.92 11.58 -7.62
CA ASN A 319 -12.88 11.43 -6.17
C ASN A 319 -12.24 10.11 -5.76
N LEU A 320 -11.52 10.12 -4.65
CA LEU A 320 -10.98 8.92 -4.01
C LEU A 320 -11.57 8.79 -2.60
N SER A 321 -12.00 7.59 -2.25
CA SER A 321 -12.29 7.22 -0.86
C SER A 321 -11.34 6.12 -0.39
N LEU A 322 -10.70 6.33 0.76
CA LEU A 322 -9.85 5.34 1.41
C LEU A 322 -10.39 4.99 2.79
N ARG A 323 -10.23 3.72 3.17
CA ARG A 323 -10.59 3.25 4.51
C ARG A 323 -9.58 2.23 5.02
N VAL A 324 -9.30 2.33 6.32
CA VAL A 324 -8.51 1.37 7.08
C VAL A 324 -9.36 0.88 8.24
N ASN A 325 -9.31 -0.42 8.50
CA ASN A 325 -9.96 -1.02 9.66
C ASN A 325 -9.08 -2.13 10.25
N PHE A 326 -8.74 -2.01 11.54
CA PHE A 326 -7.97 -3.02 12.27
C PHE A 326 -8.84 -4.04 13.00
N VAL A 327 -10.15 -4.01 12.77
CA VAL A 327 -11.13 -4.93 13.36
C VAL A 327 -12.24 -5.20 12.33
N ASP A 328 -11.91 -5.84 11.20
CA ASP A 328 -12.93 -6.10 10.17
C ASP A 328 -13.45 -7.54 10.14
N GLY A 329 -12.85 -8.43 10.95
CA GLY A 329 -13.31 -9.83 11.07
C GLY A 329 -13.08 -10.71 9.84
N THR A 330 -12.43 -10.19 8.77
CA THR A 330 -12.24 -10.92 7.50
C THR A 330 -10.83 -11.50 7.33
N GLY A 331 -9.98 -11.36 8.34
CA GLY A 331 -8.61 -11.91 8.32
C GLY A 331 -7.59 -11.07 7.58
N GLY A 332 -7.96 -9.88 7.14
CA GLY A 332 -7.12 -8.94 6.41
C GLY A 332 -7.34 -9.03 4.89
N THR A 333 -7.58 -7.89 4.28
CA THR A 333 -7.67 -7.71 2.83
C THR A 333 -7.22 -6.31 2.43
N ASN A 334 -6.78 -6.17 1.19
CA ASN A 334 -6.48 -4.88 0.59
C ASN A 334 -6.85 -4.90 -0.89
N TYR A 335 -7.33 -3.78 -1.38
CA TYR A 335 -7.55 -3.55 -2.81
C TYR A 335 -7.56 -2.05 -3.13
N LEU A 336 -7.29 -1.75 -4.39
CA LEU A 336 -7.56 -0.47 -5.03
C LEU A 336 -8.54 -0.74 -6.17
N ARG A 337 -9.69 -0.05 -6.19
CA ARG A 337 -10.66 -0.14 -7.28
C ARG A 337 -10.77 1.20 -7.97
N MET A 338 -10.78 1.17 -9.30
CA MET A 338 -10.93 2.35 -10.14
C MET A 338 -12.16 2.19 -11.00
N VAL A 339 -12.99 3.24 -11.08
CA VAL A 339 -14.26 3.25 -11.81
C VAL A 339 -14.21 4.35 -12.85
N GLY A 340 -14.57 4.00 -14.07
CA GLY A 340 -14.68 4.94 -15.18
C GLY A 340 -16.02 4.83 -15.89
N SER A 341 -16.18 5.63 -16.95
CA SER A 341 -17.45 5.72 -17.71
C SER A 341 -17.85 4.43 -18.44
N GLU A 342 -16.89 3.51 -18.71
CA GLU A 342 -17.13 2.31 -19.51
C GLU A 342 -16.85 1.01 -18.76
N GLY A 343 -16.44 1.10 -17.51
CA GLY A 343 -16.14 -0.08 -16.70
C GLY A 343 -15.45 0.24 -15.40
N SER A 344 -14.91 -0.80 -14.76
CA SER A 344 -14.10 -0.66 -13.54
C SER A 344 -13.00 -1.71 -13.49
N MET A 345 -11.94 -1.45 -12.74
CA MET A 345 -10.91 -2.45 -12.45
C MET A 345 -10.57 -2.49 -10.96
N THR A 346 -10.36 -3.69 -10.46
CA THR A 346 -9.79 -3.92 -9.13
C THR A 346 -8.33 -4.31 -9.29
N VAL A 347 -7.46 -3.60 -8.61
CA VAL A 347 -6.00 -3.72 -8.70
C VAL A 347 -5.49 -4.34 -7.41
N GLU A 348 -4.85 -5.47 -7.52
CA GLU A 348 -4.08 -6.18 -6.49
C GLU A 348 -2.63 -6.28 -6.97
N TRP A 349 -1.69 -6.63 -6.11
CA TRP A 349 -0.27 -6.62 -6.51
C TRP A 349 0.08 -7.68 -7.57
N ASP A 350 -0.58 -8.80 -7.56
CA ASP A 350 -0.36 -9.92 -8.49
C ASP A 350 -1.50 -10.13 -9.50
N LYS A 351 -2.53 -9.27 -9.43
CA LYS A 351 -3.73 -9.47 -10.24
C LYS A 351 -4.45 -8.14 -10.54
N VAL A 352 -5.05 -8.07 -11.72
CA VAL A 352 -6.05 -7.07 -12.08
C VAL A 352 -7.32 -7.76 -12.57
N THR A 353 -8.45 -7.36 -12.02
CA THR A 353 -9.77 -7.79 -12.50
C THR A 353 -10.46 -6.61 -13.18
N LEU A 354 -10.64 -6.69 -14.48
CA LEU A 354 -11.31 -5.68 -15.31
C LEU A 354 -12.76 -6.11 -15.54
N PHE A 355 -13.69 -5.18 -15.32
CA PHE A 355 -15.10 -5.30 -15.69
C PHE A 355 -15.43 -4.24 -16.75
N ARG A 356 -15.98 -4.67 -17.88
CA ARG A 356 -16.40 -3.79 -18.96
C ARG A 356 -17.90 -3.85 -19.13
N ASN A 357 -18.53 -2.71 -19.31
CA ASN A 357 -19.93 -2.64 -19.70
C ASN A 357 -20.11 -3.24 -21.08
N LYS A 358 -21.18 -4.00 -21.28
CA LYS A 358 -21.38 -4.78 -22.53
C LYS A 358 -21.99 -4.00 -23.65
N ASP A 359 -22.72 -2.94 -23.43
CA ASP A 359 -23.46 -2.25 -24.48
C ASP A 359 -23.44 -0.73 -24.37
N ASN A 360 -23.71 -0.09 -25.49
CA ASN A 360 -23.81 1.36 -25.66
C ASN A 360 -24.67 1.97 -24.54
N VAL A 361 -24.04 2.76 -23.71
CA VAL A 361 -24.68 3.57 -22.67
C VAL A 361 -25.81 4.42 -23.24
N ASP A 362 -25.73 4.80 -24.52
CA ASP A 362 -26.74 5.60 -25.22
C ASP A 362 -28.10 4.90 -25.41
N ALA A 363 -28.14 3.58 -25.44
CA ALA A 363 -29.37 2.80 -25.58
C ALA A 363 -30.10 2.52 -24.26
N THR A 364 -29.40 2.69 -23.11
CA THR A 364 -29.89 2.32 -21.79
C THR A 364 -30.04 3.46 -20.81
N ASP A 365 -29.68 4.71 -21.20
CA ASP A 365 -29.90 5.89 -20.37
C ASP A 365 -31.42 6.15 -20.21
N PRO A 366 -31.98 5.97 -18.98
CA PRO A 366 -33.38 6.23 -18.73
C PRO A 366 -33.78 7.69 -19.11
N LEU A 367 -32.83 8.64 -19.06
CA LEU A 367 -33.05 10.03 -19.43
C LEU A 367 -33.14 10.22 -20.96
N ASN A 368 -32.48 9.37 -21.74
CA ASN A 368 -32.60 9.40 -23.21
C ASN A 368 -33.90 8.73 -23.71
N GLN A 369 -34.40 7.71 -22.98
CA GLN A 369 -35.68 7.07 -23.25
C GLN A 369 -36.85 8.01 -22.96
N THR A 370 -36.75 8.89 -21.96
CA THR A 370 -37.78 9.90 -21.67
C THR A 370 -37.93 10.95 -22.76
N LYS A 371 -36.90 11.28 -23.52
CA LYS A 371 -36.99 12.23 -24.63
C LYS A 371 -37.76 11.72 -25.85
N ASN A 372 -37.84 10.40 -26.02
CA ASN A 372 -38.56 9.76 -27.13
C ASN A 372 -40.01 9.35 -26.80
N ASN A 373 -40.44 9.46 -25.56
CA ASN A 373 -41.77 9.04 -25.10
C ASN A 373 -42.63 10.24 -24.65
N ALA A 374 -42.87 11.21 -25.53
CA ALA A 374 -43.84 12.30 -25.31
C ALA A 374 -45.30 11.82 -25.19
N ALA A 375 -45.55 10.52 -25.08
CA ALA A 375 -46.89 9.94 -25.04
C ALA A 375 -47.06 9.00 -23.83
N GLY A 376 -46.83 9.49 -22.61
CA GLY A 376 -47.44 8.95 -21.38
C GLY A 376 -47.41 7.45 -21.11
N LYS A 377 -46.44 6.69 -21.63
CA LYS A 377 -46.36 5.25 -21.40
C LYS A 377 -45.40 4.94 -20.27
N GLN A 378 -45.92 4.14 -19.34
CA GLN A 378 -45.27 3.60 -18.16
C GLN A 378 -43.90 2.99 -18.46
N TYR A 379 -42.90 3.32 -17.66
CA TYR A 379 -41.55 2.75 -17.72
C TYR A 379 -41.60 1.22 -17.69
N VAL A 380 -41.26 0.58 -18.77
CA VAL A 380 -40.95 -0.84 -18.80
C VAL A 380 -39.43 -0.97 -18.60
N TYR A 381 -39.02 -1.36 -17.40
CA TYR A 381 -37.65 -1.74 -17.16
C TYR A 381 -37.29 -2.95 -18.02
N ASP A 382 -36.55 -2.77 -19.07
CA ASP A 382 -36.05 -3.87 -19.88
C ASP A 382 -34.90 -4.54 -19.12
N ARG A 383 -35.19 -5.68 -18.49
CA ARG A 383 -34.18 -6.51 -17.80
C ARG A 383 -33.06 -6.99 -18.73
N LYS A 384 -33.19 -6.91 -20.05
CA LYS A 384 -32.13 -7.22 -21.00
C LYS A 384 -30.99 -6.21 -21.00
N SER A 385 -31.22 -4.97 -20.56
CA SER A 385 -30.19 -3.93 -20.43
C SER A 385 -29.26 -4.12 -19.23
N MET A 386 -29.60 -5.03 -18.30
CA MET A 386 -28.76 -5.37 -17.14
C MET A 386 -27.91 -6.62 -17.37
N LEU A 387 -27.24 -6.70 -18.51
CA LEU A 387 -26.28 -7.77 -18.74
C LEU A 387 -25.10 -7.64 -17.78
N ALA A 388 -24.69 -8.75 -17.15
CA ALA A 388 -23.49 -8.78 -16.34
C ALA A 388 -22.29 -8.30 -17.17
N PRO A 389 -21.44 -7.41 -16.63
CA PRO A 389 -20.27 -6.91 -17.36
C PRO A 389 -19.33 -8.05 -17.76
N ASP A 390 -18.61 -7.86 -18.85
CA ASP A 390 -17.54 -8.78 -19.20
C ASP A 390 -16.42 -8.70 -18.17
N LYS A 391 -16.01 -9.84 -17.65
CA LYS A 391 -14.92 -9.97 -16.69
C LYS A 391 -13.67 -10.51 -17.40
N LEU A 392 -12.59 -9.75 -17.34
CA LEU A 392 -11.24 -10.18 -17.72
C LEU A 392 -10.35 -10.19 -16.48
N GLU A 393 -9.48 -11.17 -16.39
CA GLU A 393 -8.54 -11.30 -15.27
C GLU A 393 -7.12 -11.42 -15.81
N TYR A 394 -6.22 -10.61 -15.27
CA TYR A 394 -4.79 -10.66 -15.53
C TYR A 394 -4.13 -11.08 -14.22
N SER A 395 -3.41 -12.17 -14.22
CA SER A 395 -2.75 -12.72 -13.03
C SER A 395 -1.29 -12.98 -13.30
N ALA A 396 -0.45 -12.68 -12.30
CA ALA A 396 0.94 -13.08 -12.33
C ALA A 396 1.08 -14.61 -12.48
N ASP A 397 2.12 -15.04 -13.17
CA ASP A 397 2.41 -16.46 -13.32
C ASP A 397 2.93 -17.07 -11.99
N LYS A 398 3.03 -18.41 -11.97
CA LYS A 398 3.48 -19.15 -10.77
C LYS A 398 4.96 -18.90 -10.42
N GLY A 399 5.74 -18.37 -11.35
CA GLY A 399 7.16 -18.04 -11.16
C GLY A 399 7.41 -16.61 -10.68
N TYR A 400 6.35 -15.82 -10.53
CA TYR A 400 6.47 -14.44 -10.08
C TYR A 400 7.03 -14.34 -8.66
N LYS A 401 8.17 -13.65 -8.49
CA LYS A 401 8.86 -13.49 -7.21
C LYS A 401 8.20 -12.48 -6.27
N GLY A 402 7.23 -11.72 -6.75
CA GLY A 402 6.47 -10.75 -5.98
C GLY A 402 7.01 -9.32 -6.05
N ALA A 403 6.15 -8.37 -5.69
CA ALA A 403 6.42 -6.94 -5.76
C ALA A 403 7.63 -6.49 -4.94
N HIS A 404 7.89 -7.12 -3.79
CA HIS A 404 9.07 -6.83 -2.95
C HIS A 404 10.37 -7.11 -3.70
N PHE A 405 10.46 -8.26 -4.37
CA PHE A 405 11.63 -8.59 -5.18
C PHE A 405 11.79 -7.60 -6.33
N ASP A 406 10.73 -7.33 -7.07
CA ASP A 406 10.76 -6.40 -8.21
C ASP A 406 11.19 -5.00 -7.79
N HIS A 407 10.75 -4.54 -6.64
CA HIS A 407 11.07 -3.20 -6.13
C HIS A 407 12.56 -3.07 -5.81
N HIS A 408 13.13 -4.01 -5.06
CA HIS A 408 14.57 -4.07 -4.84
C HIS A 408 15.36 -4.27 -6.14
N TYR A 409 14.89 -5.14 -7.03
CA TYR A 409 15.50 -5.35 -8.33
C TYR A 409 15.56 -4.06 -9.16
N ASN A 410 14.46 -3.28 -9.20
CA ASN A 410 14.40 -2.00 -9.91
C ASN A 410 15.41 -1.00 -9.35
N MET A 411 15.52 -0.88 -8.03
CA MET A 411 16.51 -0.01 -7.39
C MET A 411 17.96 -0.36 -7.79
N TYR A 412 18.36 -1.62 -7.61
CA TYR A 412 19.73 -2.03 -7.90
C TYR A 412 20.04 -2.02 -9.41
N ASN A 413 19.05 -2.28 -10.23
CA ASN A 413 19.17 -2.11 -11.68
C ASN A 413 19.35 -0.62 -12.05
N ALA A 414 18.62 0.30 -11.41
CA ALA A 414 18.81 1.73 -11.60
C ALA A 414 20.20 2.19 -11.17
N MET A 415 20.73 1.68 -10.06
CA MET A 415 22.10 1.98 -9.61
C MET A 415 23.15 1.55 -10.63
N ARG A 416 23.01 0.35 -11.22
CA ARG A 416 23.96 -0.20 -12.21
C ARG A 416 23.94 0.53 -13.54
N ASN A 417 22.76 0.98 -13.96
CA ASN A 417 22.55 1.52 -15.31
C ASN A 417 22.33 3.04 -15.34
N ASN A 418 22.58 3.76 -14.23
CA ASN A 418 22.24 5.18 -14.07
C ASN A 418 20.77 5.47 -14.47
N GLY A 419 19.89 4.54 -14.11
CA GLY A 419 18.47 4.59 -14.44
C GLY A 419 17.65 5.39 -13.43
N LYS A 420 16.33 5.24 -13.54
CA LYS A 420 15.36 5.83 -12.60
C LYS A 420 14.66 4.72 -11.83
N VAL A 421 14.32 5.01 -10.60
CA VAL A 421 13.46 4.18 -9.77
C VAL A 421 11.99 4.49 -10.01
N VAL A 422 11.12 3.62 -9.54
CA VAL A 422 9.67 3.77 -9.70
C VAL A 422 9.14 4.84 -8.77
N GLU A 423 9.64 4.90 -7.52
CA GLU A 423 9.18 5.83 -6.47
C GLU A 423 10.37 6.60 -5.88
N ASP A 424 10.77 7.66 -6.58
CA ASP A 424 11.82 8.58 -6.11
C ASP A 424 11.31 9.49 -4.95
N ALA A 425 12.17 10.33 -4.40
CA ALA A 425 11.83 11.19 -3.28
C ALA A 425 10.63 12.13 -3.57
N LEU A 426 10.51 12.66 -4.78
CA LEU A 426 9.39 13.54 -5.13
C LEU A 426 8.08 12.76 -5.23
N PHE A 427 8.11 11.61 -5.90
CA PHE A 427 6.94 10.75 -6.02
C PHE A 427 6.50 10.25 -4.63
N GLY A 428 7.43 9.72 -3.83
CA GLY A 428 7.14 9.21 -2.49
C GLY A 428 6.60 10.30 -1.55
N TYR A 429 7.13 11.53 -1.65
CA TYR A 429 6.59 12.65 -0.87
C TYR A 429 5.15 13.00 -1.29
N ARG A 430 4.84 12.98 -2.59
CA ARG A 430 3.48 13.19 -3.10
C ARG A 430 2.50 12.09 -2.67
N ALA A 431 2.98 10.88 -2.48
CA ALA A 431 2.17 9.79 -1.93
C ALA A 431 2.02 9.87 -0.40
N ALA A 432 3.07 10.27 0.32
CA ALA A 432 3.05 10.38 1.78
C ALA A 432 2.23 11.60 2.27
N ALA A 433 2.35 12.75 1.61
CA ALA A 433 1.70 13.99 2.06
C ALA A 433 0.18 13.85 2.26
N PRO A 434 -0.64 13.37 1.32
CA PRO A 434 -2.07 13.23 1.55
C PRO A 434 -2.41 12.22 2.63
N ALA A 435 -1.60 11.17 2.84
CA ALA A 435 -1.77 10.22 3.94
C ALA A 435 -1.54 10.89 5.30
N LEU A 436 -0.50 11.72 5.43
CA LEU A 436 -0.22 12.48 6.66
C LEU A 436 -1.25 13.59 6.89
N LEU A 437 -1.65 14.31 5.85
CA LEU A 437 -2.68 15.34 5.93
C LEU A 437 -4.07 14.78 6.28
N CYS A 438 -4.29 13.49 6.04
CA CYS A 438 -5.47 12.77 6.55
C CYS A 438 -5.47 12.74 8.09
N ASN A 439 -4.31 12.52 8.74
CA ASN A 439 -4.16 12.67 10.19
C ASN A 439 -4.46 14.11 10.64
N ASP A 440 -3.92 15.11 9.93
CA ASP A 440 -4.18 16.52 10.22
C ASP A 440 -5.67 16.85 10.16
N SER A 441 -6.36 16.37 9.11
CA SER A 441 -7.81 16.54 8.97
C SER A 441 -8.55 15.91 10.16
N TYR A 442 -8.21 14.67 10.51
CA TYR A 442 -8.84 13.94 11.61
C TYR A 442 -8.60 14.60 12.97
N PHE A 443 -7.34 14.83 13.35
CA PHE A 443 -7.01 15.35 14.68
C PHE A 443 -7.40 16.82 14.89
N LYS A 444 -7.39 17.63 13.82
CA LYS A 444 -7.77 19.03 13.84
C LYS A 444 -9.26 19.27 13.49
N ASN A 445 -9.98 18.20 13.14
CA ASN A 445 -11.39 18.23 12.72
C ASN A 445 -11.68 19.29 11.64
N LYS A 446 -10.86 19.29 10.57
CA LYS A 446 -10.97 20.28 9.49
C LYS A 446 -10.68 19.67 8.12
N ILE A 447 -11.20 20.31 7.08
CA ILE A 447 -10.79 20.04 5.71
C ILE A 447 -9.40 20.65 5.50
N VAL A 448 -8.51 19.90 4.84
CA VAL A 448 -7.16 20.36 4.48
C VAL A 448 -7.10 20.61 2.99
N GLN A 449 -6.64 21.81 2.61
CA GLN A 449 -6.34 22.16 1.21
C GLN A 449 -4.84 21.95 0.98
N TRP A 450 -4.51 21.21 -0.08
CA TRP A 450 -3.13 20.84 -0.42
C TRP A 450 -2.81 21.26 -1.85
N ASP A 451 -1.58 21.65 -2.09
CA ASP A 451 -1.05 21.87 -3.45
C ASP A 451 0.01 20.80 -3.74
N PRO A 452 -0.34 19.73 -4.49
CA PRO A 452 0.59 18.65 -4.78
C PRO A 452 1.68 19.03 -5.81
N VAL A 453 1.52 20.17 -6.48
CA VAL A 453 2.53 20.69 -7.44
C VAL A 453 3.58 21.49 -6.69
N ASN A 454 3.15 22.46 -5.86
CA ASN A 454 4.04 23.33 -5.08
C ASN A 454 4.39 22.73 -3.70
N LEU A 455 3.84 21.57 -3.34
CA LEU A 455 4.17 20.79 -2.14
C LEU A 455 3.92 21.54 -0.83
N ASN A 456 2.80 22.25 -0.75
CA ASN A 456 2.44 23.03 0.45
C ASN A 456 0.95 22.94 0.78
N VAL A 457 0.64 23.10 2.07
CA VAL A 457 -0.72 23.29 2.55
C VAL A 457 -1.16 24.72 2.22
N LYS A 458 -2.30 24.86 1.53
CA LYS A 458 -2.87 26.16 1.25
C LYS A 458 -3.46 26.75 2.53
N THR A 459 -3.04 27.96 2.88
CA THR A 459 -3.68 28.73 3.95
C THR A 459 -5.03 29.21 3.46
N SER A 460 -6.11 28.79 4.16
CA SER A 460 -7.47 29.30 3.95
C SER A 460 -7.59 30.73 4.44
#